data_5268e6a368484e02f2b73404c2332d3b
#
_entry.id   5268e6a368484e02f2b73404c2332d3b
#
_cell.length_a   1.000
_cell.length_b   1.000
_cell.length_c   1.000
_cell.angle_alpha   90.00
_cell.angle_beta   90.00
_cell.angle_gamma   90.00
#
_symmetry.space_group_name_H-M   'P 1'
#
loop_
_entity.id
_entity.type
_entity.pdbx_description
1 polymer ?
#
loop_
_entity_poly.entity_id
_entity_poly.type
_entity_poly.pdbx_seq_one_letter_code
_entity_poly.pdbx_strand_id
1 'polypeptide(L)'
;MSSPLKWGIAPVCGQGIVKGTAGFTANSRKRYSDHTHVWAFDKTRLNMQMFLVSYINTGSYAMENLSKRIWFGVILIFLSALTYYVHYLIFHDAHHIFIYMVGDIAFVFIEVLMVSLIIHKLLEERERRNRLEKLNMIIGVFFSEMGTNLLAYFSDLDPDLDTIRNDLIVTNEWSDSEFSKASKRLRTYPYKVEPNKINLEELRCFIVAKRDFMLTMMENPNLMEHETFTELLRSVFHLAEELKFRDAIHDLPHEDLSHIAGDIDRAYRLLVREWVAYMRHLKDNFPYFFSLAMRTNPFDQNASVILGTVCSI
;
A
#
# COMPACT_ATOMS: atom_id res chain seq x y z
N MET A 1 8.72 23.18 30.45
CA MET A 1 7.61 23.79 29.69
C MET A 1 8.00 23.68 28.25
N SER A 2 7.74 22.55 27.63
CA SER A 2 8.02 22.28 26.21
C SER A 2 6.78 22.58 25.39
N SER A 3 6.90 23.46 24.41
CA SER A 3 5.81 23.81 23.49
C SER A 3 5.41 22.57 22.69
N PRO A 4 4.10 22.28 22.57
CA PRO A 4 3.64 21.19 21.71
C PRO A 4 3.97 21.52 20.26
N LEU A 5 4.43 20.52 19.52
CA LEU A 5 4.60 20.57 18.06
C LEU A 5 3.27 21.03 17.46
N LYS A 6 3.26 22.22 16.88
CA LYS A 6 2.08 22.74 16.18
C LYS A 6 1.80 21.87 14.96
N TRP A 7 0.72 21.13 15.03
CA TRP A 7 0.09 20.46 13.90
C TRP A 7 -0.07 21.43 12.74
N GLY A 8 0.56 21.17 11.61
CA GLY A 8 0.43 21.98 10.41
C GLY A 8 -0.93 21.81 9.69
N ILE A 9 -2.02 21.72 10.45
CA ILE A 9 -3.38 21.69 9.91
C ILE A 9 -3.90 23.12 9.95
N ALA A 10 -3.82 23.79 8.80
CA ALA A 10 -4.55 25.05 8.63
C ALA A 10 -6.05 24.77 8.80
N PRO A 11 -6.78 25.52 9.64
CA PRO A 11 -8.19 25.31 9.85
C PRO A 11 -8.97 25.72 8.61
N VAL A 12 -9.36 24.76 7.79
CA VAL A 12 -10.38 24.95 6.75
C VAL A 12 -11.70 24.36 7.25
N CYS A 13 -12.15 24.82 8.38
CA CYS A 13 -13.48 24.49 8.87
C CYS A 13 -14.19 25.79 9.25
N GLY A 14 -14.82 26.43 8.27
CA GLY A 14 -15.63 27.61 8.52
C GLY A 14 -15.97 28.39 7.25
N GLN A 15 -16.86 27.85 6.43
CA GLN A 15 -17.78 28.71 5.68
C GLN A 15 -19.13 28.03 5.55
N GLY A 16 -20.06 28.57 6.31
CA GLY A 16 -21.46 28.21 6.31
C GLY A 16 -22.10 28.44 4.96
N ILE A 17 -23.10 27.64 4.70
CA ILE A 17 -24.04 27.78 3.58
C ILE A 17 -24.76 29.10 3.71
N VAL A 18 -24.38 30.13 2.94
CA VAL A 18 -25.18 31.33 2.75
C VAL A 18 -26.14 31.03 1.59
N LYS A 19 -27.42 30.84 1.94
CA LYS A 19 -28.53 30.95 1.00
C LYS A 19 -28.62 32.44 0.57
N GLY A 20 -28.17 32.74 -0.62
CA GLY A 20 -28.35 34.02 -1.28
C GLY A 20 -29.13 33.86 -2.58
N THR A 21 -30.43 34.11 -2.51
CA THR A 21 -31.29 34.36 -3.67
C THR A 21 -30.97 35.72 -4.24
N ALA A 22 -30.42 35.81 -5.45
CA ALA A 22 -30.51 37.01 -6.27
C ALA A 22 -30.40 36.63 -7.75
N GLY A 23 -31.43 36.98 -8.52
CA GLY A 23 -31.52 36.79 -9.95
C GLY A 23 -30.43 37.52 -10.71
N PHE A 24 -29.87 36.82 -11.69
CA PHE A 24 -29.04 37.43 -12.70
C PHE A 24 -29.49 36.98 -14.09
N THR A 25 -29.81 37.97 -14.91
CA THR A 25 -30.45 37.89 -16.21
C THR A 25 -29.69 37.06 -17.25
N ALA A 26 -30.46 36.30 -18.01
CA ALA A 26 -30.04 35.55 -19.17
C ALA A 26 -29.59 36.44 -20.34
N ASN A 27 -28.30 36.72 -20.48
CA ASN A 27 -27.80 37.29 -21.76
C ASN A 27 -26.29 37.13 -22.05
N SER A 28 -25.60 36.13 -21.50
CA SER A 28 -24.17 35.87 -21.84
C SER A 28 -23.84 34.44 -22.21
N ARG A 29 -24.83 33.60 -22.54
CA ARG A 29 -24.63 32.16 -22.84
C ARG A 29 -24.47 31.81 -24.33
N LYS A 30 -24.15 32.75 -25.20
CA LYS A 30 -24.11 32.46 -26.65
C LYS A 30 -22.74 32.58 -27.32
N ARG A 31 -21.64 32.64 -26.60
CA ARG A 31 -20.31 32.80 -27.23
C ARG A 31 -19.20 31.84 -26.72
N TYR A 32 -19.55 30.79 -25.92
CA TYR A 32 -18.55 29.86 -25.40
C TYR A 32 -18.81 28.40 -25.78
N SER A 33 -19.82 28.12 -26.64
CA SER A 33 -20.23 26.75 -27.00
C SER A 33 -19.49 26.15 -28.19
N ASP A 34 -18.82 26.95 -29.04
CA ASP A 34 -18.26 26.40 -30.29
C ASP A 34 -16.79 25.94 -30.22
N HIS A 35 -16.05 26.30 -29.14
CA HIS A 35 -14.66 25.86 -29.04
C HIS A 35 -14.45 24.56 -28.25
N THR A 36 -15.43 24.10 -27.48
CA THR A 36 -15.30 22.86 -26.69
C THR A 36 -15.50 21.60 -27.50
N HIS A 37 -16.28 21.64 -28.59
CA HIS A 37 -16.50 20.48 -29.44
C HIS A 37 -15.32 20.14 -30.36
N VAL A 38 -14.54 21.12 -30.78
CA VAL A 38 -13.37 20.89 -31.63
C VAL A 38 -12.23 20.26 -30.86
N TRP A 39 -12.02 20.65 -29.60
CA TRP A 39 -10.97 20.04 -28.73
C TRP A 39 -11.31 18.65 -28.21
N ALA A 40 -12.58 18.32 -28.04
CA ALA A 40 -13.00 16.97 -27.64
C ALA A 40 -12.85 15.95 -28.76
N PHE A 41 -13.06 16.36 -30.00
CA PHE A 41 -12.95 15.47 -31.18
C PHE A 41 -11.49 15.14 -31.52
N ASP A 42 -10.59 16.08 -31.31
CA ASP A 42 -9.15 15.91 -31.59
C ASP A 42 -8.49 15.03 -30.50
N LYS A 43 -8.88 15.17 -29.25
CA LYS A 43 -8.36 14.38 -28.13
C LYS A 43 -8.79 12.90 -28.19
N THR A 44 -10.00 12.61 -28.66
CA THR A 44 -10.47 11.23 -28.90
C THR A 44 -9.75 10.58 -30.08
N ARG A 45 -9.44 11.34 -31.11
CA ARG A 45 -8.69 10.84 -32.28
C ARG A 45 -7.22 10.56 -31.94
N LEU A 46 -6.58 11.41 -31.15
CA LEU A 46 -5.22 11.19 -30.65
C LEU A 46 -5.15 9.99 -29.69
N ASN A 47 -6.11 9.84 -28.78
CA ASN A 47 -6.17 8.71 -27.87
C ASN A 47 -6.41 7.40 -28.62
N MET A 48 -7.24 7.40 -29.66
CA MET A 48 -7.48 6.21 -30.48
C MET A 48 -6.26 5.84 -31.34
N GLN A 49 -5.53 6.82 -31.86
CA GLN A 49 -4.26 6.56 -32.56
C GLN A 49 -3.17 6.04 -31.61
N MET A 50 -3.05 6.62 -30.42
CA MET A 50 -2.10 6.11 -29.40
C MET A 50 -2.46 4.70 -28.93
N PHE A 51 -3.77 4.40 -28.77
CA PHE A 51 -4.24 3.06 -28.42
C PHE A 51 -3.95 2.04 -29.54
N LEU A 52 -4.19 2.39 -30.80
CA LEU A 52 -3.88 1.54 -31.96
C LEU A 52 -2.37 1.29 -32.11
N VAL A 53 -1.54 2.32 -31.96
CA VAL A 53 -0.08 2.19 -32.00
C VAL A 53 0.44 1.33 -30.83
N SER A 54 -0.13 1.50 -29.63
CA SER A 54 0.19 0.65 -28.47
C SER A 54 -0.23 -0.81 -28.70
N TYR A 55 -1.41 -1.04 -29.26
CA TYR A 55 -1.92 -2.40 -29.55
C TYR A 55 -1.10 -3.10 -30.64
N ILE A 56 -0.71 -2.39 -31.71
CA ILE A 56 0.15 -2.92 -32.79
C ILE A 56 1.55 -3.23 -32.24
N ASN A 57 2.09 -2.37 -31.38
CA ASN A 57 3.40 -2.55 -30.79
C ASN A 57 3.44 -3.74 -29.80
N THR A 58 2.41 -3.91 -28.98
CA THR A 58 2.29 -5.09 -28.09
C THR A 58 2.12 -6.39 -28.88
N GLY A 59 1.38 -6.37 -29.99
CA GLY A 59 1.26 -7.53 -30.90
C GLY A 59 2.58 -7.92 -31.54
N SER A 60 3.40 -6.96 -31.97
CA SER A 60 4.71 -7.20 -32.57
C SER A 60 5.71 -7.82 -31.59
N TYR A 61 5.79 -7.32 -30.37
CA TYR A 61 6.65 -7.91 -29.31
C TYR A 61 6.20 -9.33 -28.90
N ALA A 62 4.90 -9.60 -28.89
CA ALA A 62 4.37 -10.92 -28.60
C ALA A 62 4.73 -11.93 -29.70
N MET A 63 4.65 -11.55 -30.96
CA MET A 63 5.01 -12.41 -32.10
C MET A 63 6.52 -12.67 -32.19
N GLU A 64 7.35 -11.68 -31.92
CA GLU A 64 8.80 -11.86 -31.89
C GLU A 64 9.26 -12.82 -30.80
N ASN A 65 8.66 -12.73 -29.62
CA ASN A 65 8.92 -13.64 -28.52
C ASN A 65 8.39 -15.06 -28.80
N LEU A 66 7.27 -15.20 -29.49
CA LEU A 66 6.72 -16.50 -29.88
C LEU A 66 7.62 -17.18 -30.91
N SER A 67 8.09 -16.45 -31.92
CA SER A 67 9.05 -16.93 -32.92
C SER A 67 10.35 -17.43 -32.28
N LYS A 68 10.92 -16.67 -31.36
CA LYS A 68 12.13 -17.09 -30.60
C LYS A 68 11.91 -18.37 -29.78
N ARG A 69 10.74 -18.53 -29.17
CA ARG A 69 10.39 -19.76 -28.42
C ARG A 69 10.21 -20.97 -29.32
N ILE A 70 9.59 -20.78 -30.49
CA ILE A 70 9.44 -21.86 -31.49
C ILE A 70 10.81 -22.30 -31.98
N TRP A 71 11.69 -21.35 -32.35
CA TRP A 71 13.05 -21.65 -32.78
C TRP A 71 13.85 -22.38 -31.72
N PHE A 72 13.73 -22.00 -30.45
CA PHE A 72 14.37 -22.71 -29.34
C PHE A 72 13.88 -24.15 -29.25
N GLY A 73 12.57 -24.39 -29.37
CA GLY A 73 12.00 -25.73 -29.41
C GLY A 73 12.51 -26.57 -30.55
N VAL A 74 12.60 -26.00 -31.78
CA VAL A 74 13.13 -26.67 -32.98
C VAL A 74 14.60 -27.06 -32.75
N ILE A 75 15.41 -26.17 -32.17
CA ILE A 75 16.83 -26.46 -31.89
C ILE A 75 16.95 -27.63 -30.89
N LEU A 76 16.12 -27.66 -29.85
CA LEU A 76 16.14 -28.78 -28.87
C LEU A 76 15.76 -30.10 -29.51
N ILE A 77 14.73 -30.12 -30.36
CA ILE A 77 14.33 -31.33 -31.11
C ILE A 77 15.47 -31.82 -32.02
N PHE A 78 16.11 -30.91 -32.76
CA PHE A 78 17.24 -31.21 -33.59
C PHE A 78 18.42 -31.77 -32.81
N LEU A 79 18.74 -31.16 -31.68
CA LEU A 79 19.82 -31.62 -30.79
C LEU A 79 19.54 -33.04 -30.22
N SER A 80 18.29 -33.29 -29.83
CA SER A 80 17.85 -34.62 -29.40
C SER A 80 18.02 -35.69 -30.50
N ALA A 81 17.53 -35.38 -31.70
CA ALA A 81 17.71 -36.29 -32.87
C ALA A 81 19.18 -36.52 -33.20
N LEU A 82 20.00 -35.50 -33.13
CA LEU A 82 21.45 -35.62 -33.36
C LEU A 82 22.11 -36.49 -32.29
N THR A 83 21.71 -36.41 -31.03
CA THR A 83 22.25 -37.24 -29.96
C THR A 83 21.89 -38.68 -30.17
N TYR A 84 20.66 -39.03 -30.54
CA TYR A 84 20.27 -40.40 -30.86
C TYR A 84 21.02 -40.94 -32.12
N TYR A 85 21.26 -40.10 -33.13
CA TYR A 85 22.04 -40.45 -34.29
C TYR A 85 23.51 -40.79 -33.93
N VAL A 86 24.15 -39.96 -33.10
CA VAL A 86 25.51 -40.21 -32.60
C VAL A 86 25.55 -41.48 -31.74
N HIS A 87 24.56 -41.72 -30.89
CA HIS A 87 24.45 -42.94 -30.13
C HIS A 87 24.40 -44.17 -31.05
N TYR A 88 23.58 -44.13 -32.12
CA TYR A 88 23.53 -45.21 -33.11
C TYR A 88 24.88 -45.45 -33.81
N LEU A 89 25.61 -44.41 -34.17
CA LEU A 89 26.94 -44.53 -34.82
C LEU A 89 27.97 -45.18 -33.90
N ILE A 90 27.91 -44.97 -32.58
CA ILE A 90 28.85 -45.52 -31.62
C ILE A 90 28.56 -46.99 -31.34
N PHE A 91 27.31 -47.31 -31.08
CA PHE A 91 26.92 -48.63 -30.54
C PHE A 91 26.39 -49.58 -31.60
N HIS A 92 25.97 -49.12 -32.79
CA HIS A 92 25.41 -49.92 -33.90
C HIS A 92 24.27 -50.86 -33.54
N ASP A 93 23.59 -50.57 -32.37
CA ASP A 93 22.51 -51.39 -31.87
C ASP A 93 21.21 -50.57 -31.73
N ALA A 94 20.34 -50.76 -32.73
CA ALA A 94 19.04 -50.06 -32.75
C ALA A 94 18.06 -50.61 -31.69
N HIS A 95 18.21 -51.89 -31.29
CA HIS A 95 17.34 -52.51 -30.29
C HIS A 95 17.57 -51.89 -28.90
N HIS A 96 18.81 -51.60 -28.58
CA HIS A 96 19.19 -50.94 -27.33
C HIS A 96 18.60 -49.53 -27.22
N ILE A 97 18.63 -48.74 -28.32
CA ILE A 97 18.05 -47.41 -28.40
C ILE A 97 16.54 -47.48 -28.15
N PHE A 98 15.85 -48.49 -28.69
CA PHE A 98 14.40 -48.66 -28.51
C PHE A 98 14.00 -48.95 -27.05
N ILE A 99 14.77 -49.78 -26.36
CA ILE A 99 14.51 -50.10 -24.93
C ILE A 99 14.61 -48.86 -24.07
N TYR A 100 15.69 -48.05 -24.25
CA TYR A 100 15.86 -46.80 -23.49
C TYR A 100 14.79 -45.78 -23.85
N MET A 101 14.43 -45.64 -25.12
CA MET A 101 13.37 -44.72 -25.55
C MET A 101 12.03 -45.03 -24.89
N VAL A 102 11.66 -46.28 -24.72
CA VAL A 102 10.43 -46.67 -24.02
C VAL A 102 10.52 -46.31 -22.52
N GLY A 103 11.71 -46.52 -21.89
CA GLY A 103 11.95 -46.10 -20.52
C GLY A 103 11.88 -44.58 -20.34
N ASP A 104 12.47 -43.81 -21.25
CA ASP A 104 12.44 -42.35 -21.25
C ASP A 104 11.01 -41.79 -21.42
N ILE A 105 10.20 -42.42 -22.31
CA ILE A 105 8.79 -42.05 -22.45
C ILE A 105 8.02 -42.28 -21.15
N ALA A 106 8.27 -43.38 -20.44
CA ALA A 106 7.64 -43.68 -19.14
C ALA A 106 8.06 -42.63 -18.09
N PHE A 107 9.32 -42.18 -18.13
CA PHE A 107 9.84 -41.18 -17.20
C PHE A 107 9.35 -39.78 -17.47
N VAL A 108 9.05 -39.42 -18.75
CA VAL A 108 8.55 -38.09 -19.14
C VAL A 108 7.33 -37.66 -18.31
N PHE A 109 6.42 -38.57 -18.00
CA PHE A 109 5.23 -38.22 -17.17
C PHE A 109 5.61 -37.73 -15.79
N ILE A 110 6.63 -38.35 -15.16
CA ILE A 110 7.15 -37.96 -13.84
C ILE A 110 7.89 -36.62 -13.96
N GLU A 111 8.69 -36.44 -15.00
CA GLU A 111 9.44 -35.24 -15.26
C GLU A 111 8.51 -34.02 -15.50
N VAL A 112 7.48 -34.17 -16.33
CA VAL A 112 6.48 -33.13 -16.58
C VAL A 112 5.74 -32.75 -15.30
N LEU A 113 5.38 -33.74 -14.46
CA LEU A 113 4.76 -33.49 -13.17
C LEU A 113 5.68 -32.68 -12.25
N MET A 114 6.94 -33.11 -12.11
CA MET A 114 7.93 -32.43 -11.27
C MET A 114 8.17 -30.98 -11.73
N VAL A 115 8.40 -30.78 -13.03
CA VAL A 115 8.61 -29.45 -13.61
C VAL A 115 7.38 -28.56 -13.43
N SER A 116 6.18 -29.11 -13.65
CA SER A 116 4.91 -28.39 -13.46
C SER A 116 4.73 -27.92 -12.02
N LEU A 117 5.00 -28.80 -11.02
CA LEU A 117 4.89 -28.45 -9.61
C LEU A 117 5.91 -27.38 -9.20
N ILE A 118 7.15 -27.47 -9.68
CA ILE A 118 8.19 -26.46 -9.40
C ILE A 118 7.82 -25.11 -10.00
N ILE A 119 7.41 -25.09 -11.27
CA ILE A 119 7.04 -23.86 -11.95
C ILE A 119 5.82 -23.22 -11.28
N HIS A 120 4.80 -24.02 -10.93
CA HIS A 120 3.61 -23.52 -10.24
C HIS A 120 3.97 -22.84 -8.92
N LYS A 121 4.80 -23.49 -8.11
CA LYS A 121 5.27 -22.93 -6.83
C LYS A 121 6.07 -21.63 -7.01
N LEU A 122 6.97 -21.60 -8.00
CA LEU A 122 7.76 -20.38 -8.28
C LEU A 122 6.89 -19.21 -8.77
N LEU A 123 5.87 -19.48 -9.58
CA LEU A 123 4.92 -18.47 -10.05
C LEU A 123 4.07 -17.94 -8.90
N GLU A 124 3.58 -18.82 -8.03
CA GLU A 124 2.78 -18.45 -6.85
C GLU A 124 3.58 -17.57 -5.89
N GLU A 125 4.84 -17.93 -5.60
CA GLU A 125 5.72 -17.10 -4.76
C GLU A 125 6.01 -15.73 -5.38
N ARG A 126 6.23 -15.68 -6.69
CA ARG A 126 6.45 -14.41 -7.40
C ARG A 126 5.21 -13.53 -7.41
N GLU A 127 4.04 -14.11 -7.63
CA GLU A 127 2.77 -13.39 -7.62
C GLU A 127 2.44 -12.86 -6.21
N ARG A 128 2.69 -13.66 -5.18
CA ARG A 128 2.56 -13.24 -3.78
C ARG A 128 3.49 -12.07 -3.46
N ARG A 129 4.75 -12.11 -3.89
CA ARG A 129 5.69 -11.00 -3.69
C ARG A 129 5.22 -9.73 -4.37
N ASN A 130 4.79 -9.80 -5.62
CA ASN A 130 4.29 -8.65 -6.37
C ASN A 130 3.04 -8.04 -5.71
N ARG A 131 2.15 -8.88 -5.15
CA ARG A 131 0.98 -8.42 -4.39
C ARG A 131 1.39 -7.67 -3.12
N LEU A 132 2.34 -8.22 -2.35
CA LEU A 132 2.84 -7.58 -1.13
C LEU A 132 3.51 -6.23 -1.41
N GLU A 133 4.28 -6.10 -2.48
CA GLU A 133 4.89 -4.82 -2.89
C GLU A 133 3.83 -3.75 -3.19
N LYS A 134 2.77 -4.11 -3.93
CA LYS A 134 1.66 -3.20 -4.22
C LYS A 134 0.91 -2.78 -2.95
N LEU A 135 0.68 -3.71 -2.03
CA LEU A 135 0.04 -3.44 -0.75
C LEU A 135 0.85 -2.47 0.09
N ASN A 136 2.15 -2.68 0.21
CA ASN A 136 3.02 -1.81 1.00
C ASN A 136 3.10 -0.40 0.43
N MET A 137 3.00 -0.25 -0.89
CA MET A 137 2.88 1.08 -1.52
C MET A 137 1.60 1.79 -1.06
N ILE A 138 0.47 1.10 -1.02
CA ILE A 138 -0.82 1.67 -0.58
C ILE A 138 -0.77 2.01 0.92
N ILE A 139 -0.18 1.15 1.75
CA ILE A 139 0.06 1.41 3.17
C ILE A 139 0.92 2.66 3.35
N GLY A 140 1.95 2.83 2.51
CA GLY A 140 2.78 4.03 2.49
C GLY A 140 2.00 5.31 2.21
N VAL A 141 1.10 5.27 1.23
CA VAL A 141 0.20 6.41 0.92
C VAL A 141 -0.71 6.71 2.11
N PHE A 142 -1.26 5.69 2.77
CA PHE A 142 -2.09 5.89 3.97
C PHE A 142 -1.31 6.60 5.09
N PHE A 143 -0.09 6.16 5.40
CA PHE A 143 0.72 6.81 6.43
C PHE A 143 1.12 8.22 6.06
N SER A 144 1.43 8.47 4.79
CA SER A 144 1.75 9.82 4.30
C SER A 144 0.57 10.78 4.38
N GLU A 145 -0.64 10.32 4.05
CA GLU A 145 -1.84 11.17 3.94
C GLU A 145 -2.55 11.38 5.29
N MET A 146 -2.55 10.38 6.17
CA MET A 146 -3.30 10.47 7.41
C MET A 146 -2.74 9.66 8.58
N GLY A 147 -2.12 8.51 8.35
CA GLY A 147 -1.74 7.58 9.42
C GLY A 147 -0.72 8.19 10.39
N THR A 148 0.31 8.88 9.88
CA THR A 148 1.32 9.55 10.72
C THR A 148 0.70 10.67 11.57
N ASN A 149 -0.24 11.44 11.01
CA ASN A 149 -0.92 12.49 11.75
C ASN A 149 -1.81 11.91 12.86
N LEU A 150 -2.56 10.83 12.57
CA LEU A 150 -3.35 10.15 13.59
C LEU A 150 -2.49 9.55 14.68
N LEU A 151 -1.35 8.94 14.33
CA LEU A 151 -0.40 8.41 15.31
C LEU A 151 0.11 9.50 16.26
N ALA A 152 0.54 10.64 15.71
CA ALA A 152 0.99 11.76 16.52
C ALA A 152 -0.12 12.25 17.44
N TYR A 153 -1.33 12.47 16.91
CA TYR A 153 -2.47 12.93 17.68
C TYR A 153 -2.84 11.96 18.81
N PHE A 154 -2.95 10.65 18.52
CA PHE A 154 -3.32 9.66 19.53
C PHE A 154 -2.21 9.45 20.57
N SER A 155 -0.95 9.54 20.15
CA SER A 155 0.19 9.43 21.07
C SER A 155 0.25 10.58 22.07
N ASP A 156 -0.14 11.80 21.69
CA ASP A 156 -0.21 12.95 22.59
C ASP A 156 -1.32 12.81 23.66
N LEU A 157 -2.31 11.96 23.38
CA LEU A 157 -3.42 11.66 24.31
C LEU A 157 -3.10 10.49 25.26
N ASP A 158 -2.04 9.72 25.00
CA ASP A 158 -1.67 8.54 25.78
C ASP A 158 -0.80 8.93 26.99
N PRO A 159 -1.29 8.78 28.23
CA PRO A 159 -0.55 9.16 29.41
C PRO A 159 0.68 8.30 29.69
N ASP A 160 0.68 7.05 29.21
CA ASP A 160 1.72 6.07 29.49
C ASP A 160 2.68 5.84 28.31
N LEU A 161 2.61 6.70 27.27
CA LEU A 161 3.41 6.60 26.04
C LEU A 161 4.91 6.43 26.31
N ASP A 162 5.44 7.10 27.33
CA ASP A 162 6.88 7.07 27.64
C ASP A 162 7.39 5.65 27.95
N THR A 163 6.50 4.74 28.37
CA THR A 163 6.85 3.34 28.67
C THR A 163 7.19 2.53 27.41
N ILE A 164 6.64 2.92 26.26
CA ILE A 164 6.84 2.26 24.95
C ILE A 164 7.54 3.14 23.93
N ARG A 165 7.81 4.40 24.23
CA ARG A 165 8.42 5.37 23.29
C ARG A 165 9.69 4.82 22.65
N ASN A 166 10.56 4.19 23.44
CA ASN A 166 11.81 3.60 22.95
C ASN A 166 11.60 2.43 21.98
N ASP A 167 10.46 1.74 22.03
CA ASP A 167 10.09 0.69 21.08
C ASP A 167 9.48 1.25 19.78
N LEU A 168 9.31 2.57 19.70
CA LEU A 168 8.72 3.27 18.57
C LEU A 168 9.73 4.20 17.87
N ILE A 169 10.90 4.48 18.48
CA ILE A 169 11.99 5.24 17.85
C ILE A 169 12.87 4.27 17.08
N VAL A 170 12.46 3.98 15.85
CA VAL A 170 13.18 3.07 14.95
C VAL A 170 14.43 3.74 14.39
N THR A 171 15.57 3.03 14.38
CA THR A 171 16.85 3.51 13.85
C THR A 171 17.39 2.61 12.75
N ASN A 172 18.42 3.08 12.04
CA ASN A 172 19.12 2.27 11.03
C ASN A 172 19.75 0.98 11.59
N GLU A 173 20.03 0.95 12.88
CA GLU A 173 20.71 -0.15 13.56
C GLU A 173 19.75 -1.29 13.96
N TRP A 174 18.44 -1.06 13.91
CA TRP A 174 17.47 -2.07 14.27
C TRP A 174 17.61 -3.32 13.41
N SER A 175 17.79 -4.44 14.05
CA SER A 175 17.75 -5.78 13.45
C SER A 175 16.32 -6.35 13.43
N ASP A 176 16.11 -7.45 12.70
CA ASP A 176 14.86 -8.20 12.71
C ASP A 176 14.45 -8.66 14.12
N SER A 177 15.43 -8.94 14.97
CA SER A 177 15.22 -9.29 16.37
C SER A 177 14.61 -8.13 17.16
N GLU A 178 15.07 -6.90 16.92
CA GLU A 178 14.57 -5.69 17.60
C GLU A 178 13.15 -5.36 17.15
N PHE A 179 12.85 -5.41 15.85
CA PHE A 179 11.49 -5.28 15.35
C PHE A 179 10.54 -6.32 15.97
N SER A 180 11.01 -7.57 16.12
CA SER A 180 10.21 -8.64 16.72
C SER A 180 9.96 -8.43 18.20
N LYS A 181 10.96 -7.93 18.96
CA LYS A 181 10.84 -7.60 20.39
C LYS A 181 9.87 -6.43 20.58
N ALA A 182 10.06 -5.34 19.83
CA ALA A 182 9.17 -4.18 19.87
C ALA A 182 7.72 -4.59 19.56
N SER A 183 7.50 -5.34 18.47
CA SER A 183 6.17 -5.83 18.10
C SER A 183 5.51 -6.67 19.21
N LYS A 184 6.27 -7.50 19.94
CA LYS A 184 5.74 -8.29 21.06
C LYS A 184 5.32 -7.40 22.23
N ARG A 185 6.14 -6.41 22.60
CA ARG A 185 5.82 -5.46 23.69
C ARG A 185 4.60 -4.62 23.33
N LEU A 186 4.57 -4.07 22.12
CA LEU A 186 3.47 -3.26 21.63
C LEU A 186 2.13 -4.01 21.54
N ARG A 187 2.15 -5.33 21.34
CA ARG A 187 0.91 -6.15 21.38
C ARG A 187 0.29 -6.24 22.75
N THR A 188 1.10 -6.19 23.80
CA THR A 188 0.65 -6.32 25.20
C THR A 188 0.43 -4.99 25.88
N TYR A 189 0.77 -3.90 25.21
CA TYR A 189 0.60 -2.55 25.76
C TYR A 189 -0.89 -2.19 25.86
N PRO A 190 -1.34 -1.67 27.02
CA PRO A 190 -2.73 -1.27 27.24
C PRO A 190 -2.97 0.13 26.67
N TYR A 191 -3.12 0.23 25.34
CA TYR A 191 -3.43 1.50 24.69
C TYR A 191 -4.64 2.16 25.31
N LYS A 192 -4.47 3.39 25.78
CA LYS A 192 -5.51 4.15 26.42
C LYS A 192 -5.29 5.65 26.21
N VAL A 193 -6.30 6.33 25.67
CA VAL A 193 -6.30 7.78 25.57
C VAL A 193 -7.10 8.41 26.71
N GLU A 194 -6.69 9.61 27.12
CA GLU A 194 -7.43 10.39 28.13
C GLU A 194 -8.62 11.10 27.48
N PRO A 195 -9.89 10.72 27.79
CA PRO A 195 -11.07 11.29 27.14
C PRO A 195 -11.15 12.83 27.23
N ASN A 196 -10.75 13.38 28.38
CA ASN A 196 -10.84 14.83 28.64
C ASN A 196 -9.81 15.67 27.87
N LYS A 197 -8.80 15.05 27.26
CA LYS A 197 -7.79 15.72 26.44
C LYS A 197 -8.13 15.72 24.96
N ILE A 198 -9.15 14.96 24.56
CA ILE A 198 -9.51 14.82 23.14
C ILE A 198 -10.15 16.11 22.63
N ASN A 199 -9.52 16.76 21.66
CA ASN A 199 -10.15 17.82 20.86
C ASN A 199 -10.98 17.18 19.72
N LEU A 200 -12.22 16.85 20.04
CA LEU A 200 -13.12 16.14 19.13
C LEU A 200 -13.39 16.92 17.84
N GLU A 201 -13.46 18.26 17.89
CA GLU A 201 -13.72 19.09 16.70
C GLU A 201 -12.55 19.04 15.73
N GLU A 202 -11.33 19.14 16.22
CA GLU A 202 -10.11 19.01 15.40
C GLU A 202 -10.00 17.61 14.79
N LEU A 203 -10.22 16.56 15.58
CA LEU A 203 -10.20 15.19 15.12
C LEU A 203 -11.27 14.95 14.05
N ARG A 204 -12.51 15.43 14.29
CA ARG A 204 -13.62 15.34 13.33
C ARG A 204 -13.26 16.00 12.01
N CYS A 205 -12.82 17.27 12.05
CA CYS A 205 -12.43 18.01 10.84
C CYS A 205 -11.38 17.25 10.03
N PHE A 206 -10.35 16.73 10.69
CA PHE A 206 -9.30 15.98 10.03
C PHE A 206 -9.80 14.68 9.41
N ILE A 207 -10.45 13.82 10.22
CA ILE A 207 -10.77 12.46 9.81
C ILE A 207 -11.92 12.42 8.78
N VAL A 208 -12.92 13.31 8.91
CA VAL A 208 -14.02 13.41 7.95
C VAL A 208 -13.54 13.98 6.61
N ALA A 209 -12.59 14.91 6.62
CA ALA A 209 -11.96 15.39 5.38
C ALA A 209 -11.23 14.27 4.60
N LYS A 210 -10.78 13.22 5.28
CA LYS A 210 -10.10 12.04 4.66
C LYS A 210 -11.04 10.88 4.33
N ARG A 211 -12.36 11.06 4.52
CA ARG A 211 -13.34 9.99 4.32
C ARG A 211 -13.34 9.41 2.90
N ASP A 212 -13.35 10.26 1.87
CA ASP A 212 -13.39 9.80 0.48
C ASP A 212 -12.09 9.10 0.09
N PHE A 213 -10.95 9.53 0.64
CA PHE A 213 -9.69 8.83 0.52
C PHE A 213 -9.77 7.42 1.13
N MET A 214 -10.33 7.26 2.33
CA MET A 214 -10.51 5.95 2.96
C MET A 214 -11.44 5.05 2.16
N LEU A 215 -12.54 5.59 1.61
CA LEU A 215 -13.45 4.82 0.73
C LEU A 215 -12.72 4.30 -0.51
N THR A 216 -11.95 5.16 -1.19
CA THR A 216 -11.14 4.76 -2.35
C THR A 216 -10.15 3.64 -1.99
N MET A 217 -9.56 3.69 -0.80
CA MET A 217 -8.69 2.62 -0.33
C MET A 217 -9.47 1.31 -0.08
N MET A 218 -10.65 1.39 0.55
CA MET A 218 -11.49 0.23 0.84
C MET A 218 -12.02 -0.47 -0.43
N GLU A 219 -12.15 0.25 -1.54
CA GLU A 219 -12.53 -0.31 -2.84
C GLU A 219 -11.39 -1.09 -3.52
N ASN A 220 -10.15 -1.00 -3.02
CA ASN A 220 -9.02 -1.68 -3.61
C ASN A 220 -8.98 -3.17 -3.22
N PRO A 221 -9.16 -4.10 -4.19
CA PRO A 221 -9.25 -5.53 -3.89
C PRO A 221 -7.95 -6.10 -3.29
N ASN A 222 -6.79 -5.50 -3.59
CA ASN A 222 -5.53 -5.94 -3.01
C ASN A 222 -5.47 -5.70 -1.49
N LEU A 223 -6.15 -4.68 -0.96
CA LEU A 223 -6.19 -4.39 0.47
C LEU A 223 -7.01 -5.43 1.25
N MET A 224 -8.04 -6.00 0.64
CA MET A 224 -8.88 -7.01 1.28
C MET A 224 -8.10 -8.28 1.63
N GLU A 225 -6.98 -8.54 0.97
CA GLU A 225 -6.08 -9.67 1.28
C GLU A 225 -5.19 -9.41 2.50
N HIS A 226 -5.04 -8.14 2.94
CA HIS A 226 -4.25 -7.77 4.12
C HIS A 226 -5.15 -7.51 5.33
N GLU A 227 -5.45 -8.57 6.06
CA GLU A 227 -6.44 -8.57 7.14
C GLU A 227 -6.20 -7.46 8.17
N THR A 228 -4.95 -7.31 8.65
CA THR A 228 -4.61 -6.36 9.73
C THR A 228 -4.73 -4.90 9.29
N PHE A 229 -4.33 -4.58 8.06
CA PHE A 229 -4.48 -3.23 7.53
C PHE A 229 -5.95 -2.92 7.20
N THR A 230 -6.69 -3.89 6.71
CA THR A 230 -8.14 -3.77 6.48
C THR A 230 -8.89 -3.51 7.78
N GLU A 231 -8.49 -4.19 8.87
CA GLU A 231 -9.05 -3.94 10.20
C GLU A 231 -8.75 -2.53 10.69
N LEU A 232 -7.52 -2.04 10.49
CA LEU A 232 -7.15 -0.65 10.78
C LEU A 232 -8.03 0.34 10.01
N LEU A 233 -8.13 0.16 8.70
CA LEU A 233 -8.88 1.07 7.85
C LEU A 233 -10.37 1.11 8.23
N ARG A 234 -10.96 -0.05 8.55
CA ARG A 234 -12.34 -0.14 9.06
C ARG A 234 -12.50 0.56 10.41
N SER A 235 -11.53 0.41 11.31
CA SER A 235 -11.57 1.05 12.63
C SER A 235 -11.52 2.58 12.52
N VAL A 236 -10.62 3.11 11.67
CA VAL A 236 -10.50 4.55 11.43
C VAL A 236 -11.73 5.09 10.70
N PHE A 237 -12.26 4.34 9.73
CA PHE A 237 -13.48 4.73 9.02
C PHE A 237 -14.71 4.72 9.95
N HIS A 238 -14.83 3.74 10.83
CA HIS A 238 -15.87 3.71 11.85
C HIS A 238 -15.82 4.96 12.73
N LEU A 239 -14.64 5.31 13.24
CA LEU A 239 -14.44 6.52 14.01
C LEU A 239 -14.83 7.79 13.23
N ALA A 240 -14.54 7.84 11.93
CA ALA A 240 -14.95 8.94 11.07
C ALA A 240 -16.48 9.06 10.94
N GLU A 241 -17.19 7.94 10.78
CA GLU A 241 -18.65 7.92 10.71
C GLU A 241 -19.28 8.29 12.08
N GLU A 242 -18.74 7.76 13.19
CA GLU A 242 -19.17 8.13 14.54
C GLU A 242 -19.08 9.64 14.78
N LEU A 243 -17.96 10.26 14.43
CA LEU A 243 -17.77 11.71 14.61
C LEU A 243 -18.62 12.52 13.63
N LYS A 244 -18.84 12.01 12.41
CA LYS A 244 -19.63 12.70 11.38
C LYS A 244 -21.11 12.82 11.73
N PHE A 245 -21.70 11.78 12.34
CA PHE A 245 -23.12 11.76 12.67
C PHE A 245 -23.48 12.49 13.96
N ARG A 246 -22.50 12.98 14.72
CA ARG A 246 -22.75 13.78 15.92
C ARG A 246 -22.85 15.26 15.55
N ASP A 247 -24.04 15.84 15.70
CA ASP A 247 -24.27 17.25 15.38
C ASP A 247 -23.59 18.18 16.40
N ALA A 248 -23.68 17.85 17.71
CA ALA A 248 -23.07 18.58 18.81
C ALA A 248 -21.94 17.77 19.42
N ILE A 249 -20.70 18.24 19.26
CA ILE A 249 -19.49 17.55 19.78
C ILE A 249 -19.00 18.17 21.10
N HIS A 250 -19.39 19.43 21.40
CA HIS A 250 -18.82 20.17 22.52
C HIS A 250 -19.36 19.73 23.90
N ASP A 251 -20.58 19.20 23.97
CA ASP A 251 -21.25 18.84 25.23
C ASP A 251 -21.71 17.37 25.22
N LEU A 252 -20.79 16.46 24.92
CA LEU A 252 -21.12 15.04 24.91
C LEU A 252 -21.23 14.49 26.35
N PRO A 253 -22.22 13.62 26.63
CA PRO A 253 -22.28 12.86 27.87
C PRO A 253 -20.99 12.07 28.11
N HIS A 254 -20.63 11.85 29.37
CA HIS A 254 -19.39 11.13 29.73
C HIS A 254 -19.35 9.71 29.12
N GLU A 255 -20.48 9.04 29.04
CA GLU A 255 -20.60 7.71 28.46
C GLU A 255 -20.25 7.73 26.95
N ASP A 256 -20.73 8.75 26.22
CA ASP A 256 -20.46 8.89 24.78
C ASP A 256 -18.99 9.28 24.52
N LEU A 257 -18.44 10.17 25.35
CA LEU A 257 -17.01 10.50 25.30
C LEU A 257 -16.13 9.28 25.57
N SER A 258 -16.52 8.45 26.53
CA SER A 258 -15.83 7.20 26.85
C SER A 258 -15.92 6.18 25.70
N HIS A 259 -17.06 6.13 25.00
CA HIS A 259 -17.24 5.30 23.81
C HIS A 259 -16.28 5.72 22.69
N ILE A 260 -16.23 7.02 22.36
CA ILE A 260 -15.31 7.55 21.35
C ILE A 260 -13.85 7.28 21.74
N ALA A 261 -13.49 7.45 23.02
CA ALA A 261 -12.16 7.13 23.51
C ALA A 261 -11.82 5.65 23.27
N GLY A 262 -12.75 4.73 23.47
CA GLY A 262 -12.58 3.30 23.19
C GLY A 262 -12.39 3.00 21.71
N ASP A 263 -13.03 3.75 20.81
CA ASP A 263 -12.82 3.62 19.36
C ASP A 263 -11.45 4.18 18.94
N ILE A 264 -11.00 5.27 19.58
CA ILE A 264 -9.64 5.80 19.39
C ILE A 264 -8.61 4.79 19.89
N ASP A 265 -8.78 4.17 21.06
CA ASP A 265 -7.86 3.15 21.61
C ASP A 265 -7.70 1.98 20.64
N ARG A 266 -8.80 1.55 20.03
CA ARG A 266 -8.80 0.49 19.02
C ARG A 266 -8.02 0.89 17.75
N ALA A 267 -8.31 2.06 17.21
CA ALA A 267 -7.62 2.60 16.05
C ALA A 267 -6.14 2.84 16.32
N TYR A 268 -5.79 3.38 17.47
CA TYR A 268 -4.42 3.66 17.91
C TYR A 268 -3.58 2.39 17.98
N ARG A 269 -4.09 1.34 18.62
CA ARG A 269 -3.42 0.03 18.70
C ARG A 269 -3.11 -0.55 17.32
N LEU A 270 -4.06 -0.48 16.40
CA LEU A 270 -3.91 -0.97 15.05
C LEU A 270 -2.93 -0.11 14.24
N LEU A 271 -2.99 1.21 14.40
CA LEU A 271 -2.05 2.16 13.78
C LEU A 271 -0.60 1.89 14.19
N VAL A 272 -0.34 1.74 15.48
CA VAL A 272 1.02 1.47 15.99
C VAL A 272 1.55 0.14 15.45
N ARG A 273 0.71 -0.88 15.44
CA ARG A 273 1.09 -2.20 14.91
C ARG A 273 1.47 -2.14 13.44
N GLU A 274 0.63 -1.51 12.62
CA GLU A 274 0.87 -1.38 11.18
C GLU A 274 2.06 -0.46 10.90
N TRP A 275 2.25 0.60 11.70
CA TRP A 275 3.38 1.50 11.55
C TRP A 275 4.73 0.80 11.76
N VAL A 276 4.87 -0.03 12.79
CA VAL A 276 6.09 -0.79 13.03
C VAL A 276 6.36 -1.79 11.91
N ALA A 277 5.32 -2.47 11.41
CA ALA A 277 5.43 -3.37 10.26
C ALA A 277 5.86 -2.62 8.99
N TYR A 278 5.27 -1.44 8.76
CA TYR A 278 5.61 -0.55 7.65
C TYR A 278 7.07 -0.05 7.75
N MET A 279 7.53 0.39 8.92
CA MET A 279 8.92 0.82 9.14
C MET A 279 9.92 -0.30 8.82
N ARG A 280 9.63 -1.54 9.24
CA ARG A 280 10.45 -2.71 8.88
C ARG A 280 10.49 -2.91 7.37
N HIS A 281 9.33 -2.85 6.72
CA HIS A 281 9.25 -3.00 5.27
C HIS A 281 10.04 -1.91 4.52
N LEU A 282 9.94 -0.65 4.96
CA LEU A 282 10.72 0.45 4.39
C LEU A 282 12.22 0.22 4.54
N LYS A 283 12.65 -0.23 5.71
CA LYS A 283 14.06 -0.52 5.97
C LYS A 283 14.62 -1.57 5.01
N ASP A 284 13.88 -2.65 4.80
CA ASP A 284 14.32 -3.79 4.01
C ASP A 284 14.30 -3.50 2.50
N ASN A 285 13.36 -2.67 2.02
CA ASN A 285 13.09 -2.54 0.59
C ASN A 285 13.28 -1.11 0.05
N PHE A 286 13.12 -0.08 0.89
CA PHE A 286 13.10 1.33 0.46
C PHE A 286 13.92 2.25 1.39
N PRO A 287 15.26 2.15 1.41
CA PRO A 287 16.10 2.88 2.37
C PRO A 287 15.92 4.41 2.35
N TYR A 288 15.61 5.00 1.19
CA TYR A 288 15.37 6.44 1.09
C TYR A 288 14.06 6.85 1.79
N PHE A 289 13.00 6.10 1.62
CA PHE A 289 11.73 6.34 2.32
C PHE A 289 11.86 6.05 3.81
N PHE A 290 12.61 5.02 4.19
CA PHE A 290 12.92 4.71 5.58
C PHE A 290 13.65 5.88 6.26
N SER A 291 14.66 6.46 5.62
CA SER A 291 15.37 7.63 6.14
C SER A 291 14.45 8.84 6.36
N LEU A 292 13.49 9.07 5.45
CA LEU A 292 12.48 10.13 5.62
C LEU A 292 11.53 9.78 6.78
N ALA A 293 11.03 8.55 6.84
CA ALA A 293 10.10 8.11 7.88
C ALA A 293 10.71 8.18 9.29
N MET A 294 12.02 7.91 9.45
CA MET A 294 12.72 8.13 10.72
C MET A 294 12.75 9.60 11.11
N ARG A 295 13.01 10.50 10.16
CA ARG A 295 13.09 11.96 10.40
C ARG A 295 11.73 12.62 10.60
N THR A 296 10.65 11.92 10.26
CA THR A 296 9.25 12.34 10.47
C THR A 296 8.53 11.45 11.48
N ASN A 297 9.30 10.68 12.27
CA ASN A 297 8.74 9.77 13.25
C ASN A 297 7.91 10.53 14.30
N PRO A 298 6.59 10.27 14.44
CA PRO A 298 5.72 11.00 15.35
C PRO A 298 6.05 10.77 16.83
N PHE A 299 6.80 9.73 17.15
CA PHE A 299 7.16 9.38 18.54
C PHE A 299 8.53 9.96 18.96
N ASP A 300 9.32 10.45 18.00
CA ASP A 300 10.63 11.05 18.28
C ASP A 300 10.53 12.57 18.37
N GLN A 301 10.67 13.09 19.60
CA GLN A 301 10.64 14.53 19.87
C GLN A 301 11.82 15.29 19.22
N ASN A 302 12.88 14.61 18.84
CA ASN A 302 14.04 15.16 18.16
C ASN A 302 14.00 14.98 16.65
N ALA A 303 12.92 14.40 16.10
CA ALA A 303 12.76 14.21 14.67
C ALA A 303 12.82 15.55 13.93
N SER A 304 13.67 15.62 12.91
CA SER A 304 13.81 16.80 12.04
C SER A 304 13.95 16.39 10.58
N VAL A 305 13.14 16.97 9.72
CA VAL A 305 13.21 16.74 8.27
C VAL A 305 14.53 17.32 7.70
N ILE A 306 15.06 18.37 8.33
CA ILE A 306 16.27 19.07 7.88
C ILE A 306 17.50 18.27 8.28
N LEU A 307 18.33 17.90 7.30
CA LEU A 307 19.59 17.22 7.52
C LEU A 307 20.62 18.18 8.12
N GLY A 308 21.27 17.78 9.20
CA GLY A 308 22.36 18.56 9.82
C GLY A 308 21.94 19.51 10.94
N THR A 309 20.67 19.56 11.32
CA THR A 309 20.24 20.26 12.55
C THR A 309 20.46 19.35 13.75
N VAL A 310 21.66 19.34 14.31
CA VAL A 310 21.86 18.91 15.69
C VAL A 310 21.29 20.03 16.54
N CYS A 311 20.15 19.84 17.18
CA CYS A 311 19.70 20.73 18.25
C CYS A 311 20.74 20.63 19.36
N SER A 312 21.65 21.62 19.42
CA SER A 312 22.49 21.87 20.59
C SER A 312 21.54 22.28 21.70
N ILE A 313 21.42 21.43 22.72
CA ILE A 313 20.84 21.75 24.02
C ILE A 313 21.83 22.58 24.81
#